data_a1ca5860c9d0bffde2cf12957c37eab6
#
_entry.id   a1ca5860c9d0bffde2cf12957c37eab6
#
_cell.length_a   1.000
_cell.length_b   1.000
_cell.length_c   1.000
_cell.angle_alpha   90.00
_cell.angle_beta   90.00
_cell.angle_gamma   90.00
#
_symmetry.space_group_name_H-M   'P 1'
#
loop_
_entity.id
_entity.type
_entity.pdbx_description
1 polymer ?
#
loop_
_entity_poly.entity_id
_entity_poly.type
_entity_poly.pdbx_seq_one_letter_code
_entity_poly.pdbx_strand_id
1 'polypeptide(L)'
;MKILLYRWKVFNQDDVKSAIEYFGHEVHDYTETIIDKDDETGFKLRDYAELRQVFSAYDCVFSLNYFPHVSDLCEELGKKYIAWTVDSPLISLYHQSLFNKCNYIFIFDRFYCEELKNLGAEHVWYLPLAVNCSRVDKITDSLTADERNKWHSEVSFVGGMYHRNSYDEIKDRLPEYLRGYFDAAMAAQMEIYGDSIFDKVLTVDILEKLCELIDFKQDERAFSDIALVFSSTFLGFKLANIERVQILNKLAKHFPTDLYTDDPDKELIGVNLKGAVNYMTDMPKVFNCSRININPVMRNIRTGIPLRAWDIVGAGGFLMTSFQLEYMDFFENGKDYVYYESHDDLLRKTEYYLNHEDERAQIARNGHEKAEKFHSYEKRIEFILDKCGMLKH
;
A
#
# COMPACT_ATOMS: atom_id res chain seq x y z
N MET A 1 27.36 -2.70 -9.53
CA MET A 1 27.46 -2.56 -8.05
C MET A 1 26.80 -3.79 -7.43
N LYS A 2 27.21 -4.13 -6.23
CA LYS A 2 26.56 -5.18 -5.42
C LYS A 2 25.56 -4.54 -4.47
N ILE A 3 24.29 -4.89 -4.58
CA ILE A 3 23.18 -4.34 -3.81
C ILE A 3 22.64 -5.41 -2.88
N LEU A 4 22.52 -5.10 -1.59
CA LEU A 4 21.82 -5.93 -0.62
C LEU A 4 20.34 -5.55 -0.62
N LEU A 5 19.45 -6.45 -1.03
CA LEU A 5 18.01 -6.28 -0.93
C LEU A 5 17.53 -6.84 0.40
N TYR A 6 17.21 -5.94 1.35
CA TYR A 6 16.60 -6.33 2.62
C TYR A 6 15.13 -6.72 2.40
N ARG A 7 14.83 -8.01 2.57
CA ARG A 7 13.51 -8.58 2.34
C ARG A 7 12.70 -8.73 3.62
N TRP A 8 11.43 -8.41 3.51
CA TRP A 8 10.42 -8.63 4.54
C TRP A 8 9.10 -9.08 3.89
N LYS A 9 8.01 -9.22 4.64
CA LYS A 9 6.74 -9.74 4.11
C LYS A 9 6.01 -8.72 3.23
N VAL A 10 6.53 -8.47 2.02
CA VAL A 10 5.90 -7.67 0.98
C VAL A 10 6.01 -8.40 -0.38
N PHE A 11 5.04 -8.17 -1.28
CA PHE A 11 4.81 -9.08 -2.41
C PHE A 11 5.65 -8.80 -3.65
N ASN A 12 5.97 -7.53 -3.92
CA ASN A 12 6.55 -7.05 -5.19
C ASN A 12 8.08 -6.99 -5.22
N GLN A 13 8.77 -7.61 -4.27
CA GLN A 13 10.24 -7.54 -4.16
C GLN A 13 10.96 -8.23 -5.32
N ASP A 14 10.38 -9.29 -5.89
CA ASP A 14 10.98 -9.99 -7.03
C ASP A 14 10.92 -9.13 -8.30
N ASP A 15 9.85 -8.36 -8.49
CA ASP A 15 9.73 -7.41 -9.60
C ASP A 15 10.77 -6.28 -9.45
N VAL A 16 10.97 -5.75 -8.24
CA VAL A 16 12.01 -4.75 -7.93
C VAL A 16 13.40 -5.30 -8.18
N LYS A 17 13.69 -6.52 -7.69
CA LYS A 17 14.97 -7.19 -7.91
C LYS A 17 15.28 -7.33 -9.39
N SER A 18 14.33 -7.89 -10.15
CA SER A 18 14.48 -8.07 -11.60
C SER A 18 14.76 -6.76 -12.34
N ALA A 19 14.08 -5.68 -11.94
CA ALA A 19 14.29 -4.35 -12.53
C ALA A 19 15.67 -3.77 -12.18
N ILE A 20 16.19 -3.98 -10.97
CA ILE A 20 17.55 -3.55 -10.59
C ILE A 20 18.60 -4.35 -11.39
N GLU A 21 18.40 -5.67 -11.54
CA GLU A 21 19.29 -6.55 -12.31
C GLU A 21 19.27 -6.20 -13.81
N TYR A 22 18.14 -5.74 -14.34
CA TYR A 22 18.03 -5.24 -15.72
C TYR A 22 19.03 -4.11 -16.02
N PHE A 23 19.33 -3.24 -15.04
CA PHE A 23 20.35 -2.19 -15.18
C PHE A 23 21.78 -2.67 -14.89
N GLY A 24 22.01 -3.98 -14.81
CA GLY A 24 23.34 -4.57 -14.69
C GLY A 24 23.95 -4.50 -13.29
N HIS A 25 23.12 -4.36 -12.25
CA HIS A 25 23.53 -4.49 -10.86
C HIS A 25 23.36 -5.93 -10.38
N GLU A 26 24.22 -6.35 -9.46
CA GLU A 26 24.16 -7.66 -8.80
C GLU A 26 23.33 -7.50 -7.52
N VAL A 27 22.21 -8.23 -7.38
CA VAL A 27 21.31 -8.12 -6.23
C VAL A 27 21.30 -9.39 -5.40
N HIS A 28 21.60 -9.25 -4.12
CA HIS A 28 21.58 -10.33 -3.15
C HIS A 28 20.47 -10.12 -2.13
N ASP A 29 19.68 -11.15 -1.89
CA ASP A 29 18.60 -11.10 -0.90
C ASP A 29 19.15 -11.30 0.51
N TYR A 30 18.69 -10.47 1.44
CA TYR A 30 18.84 -10.66 2.87
C TYR A 30 17.46 -10.87 3.49
N THR A 31 17.19 -12.06 4.00
CA THR A 31 15.85 -12.49 4.43
C THR A 31 15.72 -12.64 5.94
N GLU A 32 16.82 -12.50 6.68
CA GLU A 32 16.80 -12.65 8.13
C GLU A 32 16.22 -11.40 8.79
N THR A 33 15.46 -11.63 9.85
CA THR A 33 14.95 -10.52 10.66
C THR A 33 16.12 -9.86 11.40
N ILE A 34 16.33 -8.57 11.17
CA ILE A 34 17.40 -7.78 11.83
C ILE A 34 16.98 -7.24 13.19
N ILE A 35 15.71 -7.35 13.55
CA ILE A 35 15.13 -6.79 14.77
C ILE A 35 14.56 -7.93 15.61
N ASP A 36 15.03 -8.05 16.86
CA ASP A 36 14.43 -8.89 17.88
C ASP A 36 13.55 -8.02 18.82
N LYS A 37 12.56 -8.63 19.45
CA LYS A 37 11.81 -7.99 20.54
C LYS A 37 12.70 -7.81 21.75
N ASP A 38 12.63 -6.64 22.35
CA ASP A 38 13.30 -6.29 23.58
C ASP A 38 12.28 -5.80 24.60
N ASP A 39 12.37 -6.31 25.83
CA ASP A 39 11.36 -6.01 26.87
C ASP A 39 11.49 -4.57 27.41
N GLU A 40 12.66 -3.92 27.25
CA GLU A 40 12.90 -2.57 27.75
C GLU A 40 12.61 -1.50 26.68
N THR A 41 13.06 -1.73 25.45
CA THR A 41 12.98 -0.74 24.35
C THR A 41 11.95 -1.11 23.29
N GLY A 42 11.38 -2.32 23.37
CA GLY A 42 10.47 -2.89 22.38
C GLY A 42 11.17 -3.56 21.20
N PHE A 43 12.37 -3.09 20.81
CA PHE A 43 13.12 -3.64 19.68
C PHE A 43 14.63 -3.44 19.87
N LYS A 44 15.41 -4.45 19.50
CA LYS A 44 16.89 -4.37 19.40
C LYS A 44 17.38 -5.00 18.10
N LEU A 45 18.54 -4.56 17.64
CA LEU A 45 19.24 -5.24 16.54
C LEU A 45 19.72 -6.62 16.97
N ARG A 46 19.38 -7.61 16.18
CA ARG A 46 19.90 -8.97 16.29
C ARG A 46 21.36 -8.93 15.86
N ASP A 47 22.24 -9.57 16.57
CA ASP A 47 23.68 -9.63 16.29
C ASP A 47 24.26 -8.50 15.42
N TYR A 48 24.50 -7.33 16.06
CA TYR A 48 25.00 -6.14 15.38
C TYR A 48 26.34 -6.36 14.66
N ALA A 49 27.22 -7.20 15.23
CA ALA A 49 28.53 -7.46 14.64
C ALA A 49 28.41 -8.27 13.33
N GLU A 50 27.52 -9.24 13.29
CA GLU A 50 27.21 -10.02 12.06
C GLU A 50 26.59 -9.13 10.98
N LEU A 51 25.57 -8.31 11.34
CA LEU A 51 24.91 -7.37 10.42
C LEU A 51 25.91 -6.40 9.82
N ARG A 52 26.81 -5.86 10.65
CA ARG A 52 27.87 -4.98 10.19
C ARG A 52 28.79 -5.64 9.17
N GLN A 53 29.19 -6.89 9.43
CA GLN A 53 30.01 -7.65 8.49
C GLN A 53 29.29 -7.89 7.17
N VAL A 54 28.02 -8.32 7.21
CA VAL A 54 27.20 -8.56 6.02
C VAL A 54 27.06 -7.26 5.20
N PHE A 55 26.61 -6.17 5.81
CA PHE A 55 26.34 -4.92 5.09
C PHE A 55 27.62 -4.30 4.50
N SER A 56 28.77 -4.48 5.17
CA SER A 56 30.06 -4.01 4.66
C SER A 56 30.46 -4.60 3.32
N ALA A 57 29.97 -5.79 2.98
CA ALA A 57 30.30 -6.51 1.75
C ALA A 57 29.58 -5.95 0.50
N TYR A 58 28.63 -5.02 0.69
CA TYR A 58 27.82 -4.44 -0.39
C TYR A 58 28.11 -2.96 -0.61
N ASP A 59 27.80 -2.48 -1.81
CA ASP A 59 27.97 -1.07 -2.17
C ASP A 59 26.84 -0.20 -1.61
N CYS A 60 25.62 -0.75 -1.55
CA CYS A 60 24.45 -0.11 -0.96
C CYS A 60 23.42 -1.14 -0.49
N VAL A 61 22.45 -0.68 0.30
CA VAL A 61 21.31 -1.47 0.78
C VAL A 61 20.03 -0.90 0.16
N PHE A 62 19.14 -1.76 -0.29
CA PHE A 62 17.81 -1.41 -0.79
C PHE A 62 16.73 -2.10 0.03
N SER A 63 15.65 -1.40 0.34
CA SER A 63 14.45 -2.01 0.92
C SER A 63 13.17 -1.42 0.34
N LEU A 64 12.11 -2.23 0.29
CA LEU A 64 10.74 -1.69 0.26
C LEU A 64 10.35 -1.33 1.68
N ASN A 65 9.80 -0.15 1.86
CA ASN A 65 9.65 0.56 3.13
C ASN A 65 10.98 0.97 3.78
N TYR A 66 10.88 1.83 4.79
CA TYR A 66 12.00 2.38 5.51
C TYR A 66 12.18 1.72 6.87
N PHE A 67 13.42 1.38 7.21
CA PHE A 67 13.81 0.76 8.47
C PHE A 67 14.88 1.62 9.16
N PRO A 68 14.55 2.27 10.29
CA PRO A 68 15.48 3.13 11.03
C PRO A 68 16.84 2.48 11.33
N HIS A 69 16.83 1.23 11.80
CA HIS A 69 18.06 0.51 12.13
C HIS A 69 18.93 0.18 10.91
N VAL A 70 18.32 -0.04 9.74
CA VAL A 70 19.06 -0.21 8.47
C VAL A 70 19.72 1.10 8.08
N SER A 71 19.01 2.22 8.24
CA SER A 71 19.55 3.56 7.99
C SER A 71 20.74 3.88 8.90
N ASP A 72 20.60 3.64 10.20
CA ASP A 72 21.68 3.90 11.17
C ASP A 72 22.93 3.05 10.86
N LEU A 73 22.75 1.78 10.55
CA LEU A 73 23.87 0.91 10.19
C LEU A 73 24.54 1.34 8.87
N CYS A 74 23.75 1.75 7.88
CA CYS A 74 24.28 2.28 6.62
C CYS A 74 25.03 3.60 6.81
N GLU A 75 24.52 4.49 7.66
CA GLU A 75 25.20 5.77 8.01
C GLU A 75 26.55 5.50 8.64
N GLU A 76 26.64 4.59 9.63
CA GLU A 76 27.88 4.19 10.28
C GLU A 76 28.90 3.61 9.29
N LEU A 77 28.43 2.78 8.35
CA LEU A 77 29.30 2.13 7.36
C LEU A 77 29.61 3.02 6.14
N GLY A 78 29.03 4.22 6.06
CA GLY A 78 29.17 5.11 4.90
C GLY A 78 28.59 4.50 3.61
N LYS A 79 27.53 3.68 3.72
CA LYS A 79 26.85 3.01 2.61
C LYS A 79 25.54 3.75 2.27
N LYS A 80 25.18 3.84 1.00
CA LYS A 80 23.87 4.36 0.61
C LYS A 80 22.76 3.42 1.08
N TYR A 81 21.69 3.99 1.63
CA TYR A 81 20.46 3.30 1.95
C TYR A 81 19.32 3.81 1.06
N ILE A 82 18.76 2.93 0.24
CA ILE A 82 17.68 3.24 -0.70
C ILE A 82 16.40 2.60 -0.14
N ALA A 83 15.40 3.42 0.15
CA ALA A 83 14.10 2.96 0.64
C ALA A 83 12.98 3.45 -0.28
N TRP A 84 12.15 2.53 -0.79
CA TRP A 84 10.96 2.87 -1.56
C TRP A 84 9.71 2.41 -0.82
N THR A 85 8.85 3.36 -0.41
CA THR A 85 7.67 3.02 0.40
C THR A 85 6.58 2.38 -0.42
N VAL A 86 5.91 1.39 0.18
CA VAL A 86 4.70 0.73 -0.34
C VAL A 86 3.52 0.87 0.61
N ASP A 87 3.76 1.32 1.84
CA ASP A 87 2.76 1.65 2.85
C ASP A 87 2.69 3.17 3.05
N SER A 88 1.50 3.70 3.37
CA SER A 88 1.26 5.13 3.62
C SER A 88 0.13 5.31 4.66
N PRO A 89 0.36 6.17 5.71
CA PRO A 89 1.66 6.68 6.13
C PRO A 89 2.58 5.56 6.65
N LEU A 90 3.86 5.74 6.48
CA LEU A 90 4.85 4.82 7.05
C LEU A 90 5.43 5.42 8.34
N ILE A 91 4.95 4.94 9.48
CA ILE A 91 5.28 5.47 10.82
C ILE A 91 6.79 5.43 11.10
N SER A 92 7.51 4.42 10.61
CA SER A 92 8.95 4.28 10.80
C SER A 92 9.79 5.40 10.17
N LEU A 93 9.22 6.23 9.29
CA LEU A 93 9.87 7.43 8.76
C LEU A 93 9.96 8.58 9.79
N TYR A 94 9.08 8.58 10.81
CA TYR A 94 9.07 9.60 11.85
C TYR A 94 10.06 9.24 12.98
N HIS A 95 11.32 9.09 12.60
CA HIS A 95 12.43 8.72 13.47
C HIS A 95 13.67 9.57 13.14
N GLN A 96 14.53 9.85 14.10
CA GLN A 96 15.72 10.70 13.92
C GLN A 96 16.65 10.22 12.81
N SER A 97 16.68 8.91 12.52
CA SER A 97 17.44 8.36 11.39
C SER A 97 16.97 8.86 10.02
N LEU A 98 15.77 9.44 9.91
CA LEU A 98 15.29 10.09 8.68
C LEU A 98 16.32 11.09 8.13
N PHE A 99 17.05 11.77 9.01
CA PHE A 99 18.01 12.81 8.68
C PHE A 99 19.43 12.28 8.41
N ASN A 100 19.64 10.95 8.43
CA ASN A 100 20.92 10.35 8.07
C ASN A 100 21.26 10.66 6.59
N LYS A 101 22.51 11.04 6.35
CA LYS A 101 22.98 11.45 5.01
C LYS A 101 23.06 10.30 4.01
N CYS A 102 23.10 9.07 4.51
CA CYS A 102 23.12 7.87 3.67
C CYS A 102 21.79 7.59 2.99
N ASN A 103 20.69 8.20 3.45
CA ASN A 103 19.33 7.91 2.97
C ASN A 103 19.05 8.43 1.56
N TYR A 104 18.33 7.61 0.79
CA TYR A 104 17.67 7.95 -0.48
C TYR A 104 16.27 7.37 -0.41
N ILE A 105 15.25 8.21 -0.12
CA ILE A 105 13.91 7.77 0.23
C ILE A 105 12.93 8.16 -0.87
N PHE A 106 12.16 7.17 -1.35
CA PHE A 106 11.15 7.34 -2.41
C PHE A 106 9.77 7.03 -1.84
N ILE A 107 8.86 7.99 -1.95
CA ILE A 107 7.52 7.95 -1.34
C ILE A 107 6.46 7.97 -2.43
N PHE A 108 5.54 7.00 -2.41
CA PHE A 108 4.50 6.90 -3.42
C PHE A 108 3.28 7.80 -3.19
N ASP A 109 3.15 8.37 -2.00
CA ASP A 109 2.10 9.31 -1.63
C ASP A 109 2.70 10.73 -1.56
N ARG A 110 2.30 11.60 -2.47
CA ARG A 110 2.86 12.95 -2.60
C ARG A 110 2.67 13.79 -1.34
N PHE A 111 1.53 13.63 -0.66
CA PHE A 111 1.26 14.35 0.57
C PHE A 111 2.36 14.10 1.62
N TYR A 112 2.66 12.84 1.90
CA TYR A 112 3.71 12.49 2.87
C TYR A 112 5.12 12.79 2.36
N CYS A 113 5.36 12.73 1.06
CA CYS A 113 6.62 13.16 0.49
C CYS A 113 6.92 14.63 0.80
N GLU A 114 5.94 15.51 0.60
CA GLU A 114 6.11 16.94 0.90
C GLU A 114 6.17 17.21 2.40
N GLU A 115 5.42 16.46 3.21
CA GLU A 115 5.50 16.56 4.68
C GLU A 115 6.91 16.25 5.17
N LEU A 116 7.54 15.16 4.72
CA LEU A 116 8.90 14.78 5.14
C LEU A 116 9.95 15.79 4.67
N LYS A 117 9.80 16.38 3.50
CA LYS A 117 10.67 17.49 3.04
C LYS A 117 10.53 18.72 3.95
N ASN A 118 9.30 19.05 4.34
CA ASN A 118 9.04 20.18 5.25
C ASN A 118 9.61 19.95 6.65
N LEU A 119 9.76 18.68 7.08
CA LEU A 119 10.48 18.30 8.29
C LEU A 119 12.00 18.45 8.17
N GLY A 120 12.53 18.69 6.95
CA GLY A 120 13.96 18.88 6.70
C GLY A 120 14.68 17.64 6.17
N ALA A 121 13.98 16.60 5.74
CA ALA A 121 14.62 15.46 5.09
C ALA A 121 15.13 15.85 3.68
N GLU A 122 16.44 15.69 3.43
CA GLU A 122 17.08 16.23 2.22
C GLU A 122 16.89 15.34 0.99
N HIS A 123 17.02 14.02 1.16
CA HIS A 123 17.01 13.05 0.06
C HIS A 123 15.69 12.28 0.00
N VAL A 124 14.59 13.02 -0.19
CA VAL A 124 13.24 12.46 -0.32
C VAL A 124 12.62 12.86 -1.65
N TRP A 125 12.13 11.87 -2.40
CA TRP A 125 11.49 12.09 -3.70
C TRP A 125 10.13 11.40 -3.78
N TYR A 126 9.19 12.07 -4.42
CA TYR A 126 7.95 11.44 -4.83
C TYR A 126 8.22 10.43 -5.96
N LEU A 127 7.75 9.20 -5.78
CA LEU A 127 7.85 8.16 -6.80
C LEU A 127 6.65 7.21 -6.70
N PRO A 128 5.69 7.25 -7.64
CA PRO A 128 4.54 6.36 -7.61
C PRO A 128 4.96 4.90 -7.74
N LEU A 129 4.11 3.99 -7.27
CA LEU A 129 4.31 2.55 -7.41
C LEU A 129 4.25 2.13 -8.89
N ALA A 130 4.43 0.86 -9.17
CA ALA A 130 4.59 0.31 -10.52
C ALA A 130 3.90 -1.04 -10.66
N VAL A 131 3.86 -1.55 -11.88
CA VAL A 131 3.46 -2.91 -12.20
C VAL A 131 4.42 -3.55 -13.20
N ASN A 132 4.58 -4.86 -13.15
CA ASN A 132 5.35 -5.64 -14.13
C ASN A 132 4.39 -6.25 -15.18
N CYS A 133 3.97 -5.42 -16.15
CA CYS A 133 3.07 -5.88 -17.23
C CYS A 133 3.67 -7.08 -17.97
N SER A 134 4.96 -7.07 -18.31
CA SER A 134 5.60 -8.18 -19.04
C SER A 134 5.50 -9.54 -18.30
N ARG A 135 5.59 -9.57 -16.98
CA ARG A 135 5.35 -10.79 -16.19
C ARG A 135 3.89 -11.18 -16.19
N VAL A 136 3.02 -10.19 -15.99
CA VAL A 136 1.57 -10.38 -15.85
C VAL A 136 0.98 -10.87 -17.18
N ASP A 137 1.36 -10.29 -18.31
CA ASP A 137 0.89 -10.66 -19.65
C ASP A 137 1.23 -12.11 -19.99
N LYS A 138 2.45 -12.58 -19.63
CA LYS A 138 2.80 -14.01 -19.81
C LYS A 138 1.84 -14.95 -19.10
N ILE A 139 1.28 -14.52 -17.96
CA ILE A 139 0.30 -15.31 -17.19
C ILE A 139 -1.07 -15.23 -17.84
N THR A 140 -1.53 -14.01 -18.16
CA THR A 140 -2.90 -13.78 -18.65
C THR A 140 -3.10 -14.24 -20.09
N ASP A 141 -2.09 -14.14 -20.96
CA ASP A 141 -2.13 -14.61 -22.34
C ASP A 141 -2.11 -16.14 -22.44
N SER A 142 -1.52 -16.81 -21.45
CA SER A 142 -1.49 -18.28 -21.41
C SER A 142 -2.77 -18.93 -20.88
N LEU A 143 -3.78 -18.15 -20.43
CA LEU A 143 -5.00 -18.67 -19.83
C LEU A 143 -5.85 -19.45 -20.84
N THR A 144 -6.12 -20.70 -20.51
CA THR A 144 -7.09 -21.54 -21.23
C THR A 144 -8.54 -21.07 -20.97
N ALA A 145 -9.48 -21.53 -21.80
CA ALA A 145 -10.90 -21.23 -21.60
C ALA A 145 -11.41 -21.73 -20.23
N ASP A 146 -10.95 -22.90 -19.79
CA ASP A 146 -11.33 -23.46 -18.49
C ASP A 146 -10.78 -22.62 -17.33
N GLU A 147 -9.54 -22.15 -17.44
CA GLU A 147 -8.96 -21.23 -16.43
C GLU A 147 -9.67 -19.90 -16.42
N ARG A 148 -10.02 -19.32 -17.58
CA ARG A 148 -10.82 -18.09 -17.65
C ARG A 148 -12.17 -18.26 -16.96
N ASN A 149 -12.86 -19.37 -17.18
CA ASN A 149 -14.12 -19.69 -16.49
C ASN A 149 -13.92 -19.87 -14.97
N LYS A 150 -12.84 -20.52 -14.56
CA LYS A 150 -12.51 -20.73 -13.13
C LYS A 150 -12.31 -19.42 -12.38
N TRP A 151 -11.64 -18.45 -13.01
CA TRP A 151 -11.26 -17.17 -12.40
C TRP A 151 -12.26 -16.05 -12.71
N HIS A 152 -13.32 -16.35 -13.47
CA HIS A 152 -14.35 -15.37 -13.80
C HIS A 152 -15.10 -14.88 -12.56
N SER A 153 -15.30 -13.57 -12.48
CA SER A 153 -16.14 -12.89 -11.48
C SER A 153 -16.90 -11.73 -12.13
N GLU A 154 -18.16 -11.54 -11.75
CA GLU A 154 -18.90 -10.33 -12.16
C GLU A 154 -18.31 -9.10 -11.49
N VAL A 155 -18.15 -9.16 -10.17
CA VAL A 155 -17.48 -8.15 -9.35
C VAL A 155 -16.50 -8.85 -8.42
N SER A 156 -15.26 -8.42 -8.39
CA SER A 156 -14.23 -8.98 -7.51
C SER A 156 -13.60 -7.94 -6.58
N PHE A 157 -13.25 -8.38 -5.40
CA PHE A 157 -12.33 -7.69 -4.51
C PHE A 157 -11.24 -8.64 -4.03
N VAL A 158 -9.98 -8.24 -4.16
CA VAL A 158 -8.82 -8.97 -3.65
C VAL A 158 -8.12 -8.13 -2.60
N GLY A 159 -8.13 -8.56 -1.34
CA GLY A 159 -7.46 -7.81 -0.27
C GLY A 159 -7.89 -8.21 1.14
N GLY A 160 -7.17 -7.69 2.14
CA GLY A 160 -7.49 -7.89 3.55
C GLY A 160 -8.76 -7.18 3.97
N MET A 161 -9.43 -7.69 5.00
CA MET A 161 -10.66 -7.08 5.54
C MET A 161 -10.40 -6.20 6.77
N TYR A 162 -9.20 -6.27 7.37
CA TYR A 162 -8.81 -5.50 8.57
C TYR A 162 -9.76 -5.63 9.75
N HIS A 163 -10.48 -6.76 9.87
CA HIS A 163 -11.39 -7.00 10.99
C HIS A 163 -10.64 -7.24 12.31
N ARG A 164 -9.35 -7.58 12.26
CA ARG A 164 -8.44 -7.56 13.39
C ARG A 164 -7.67 -6.25 13.34
N ASN A 165 -8.06 -5.30 14.17
CA ASN A 165 -7.47 -3.97 14.18
C ASN A 165 -7.31 -3.45 15.61
N SER A 166 -6.35 -2.55 15.78
CA SER A 166 -5.99 -2.02 17.10
C SER A 166 -7.11 -1.21 17.76
N TYR A 167 -8.03 -0.63 16.98
CA TYR A 167 -9.17 0.09 17.57
C TYR A 167 -10.11 -0.87 18.31
N ASP A 168 -10.44 -2.03 17.73
CA ASP A 168 -11.29 -3.03 18.35
C ASP A 168 -10.65 -3.65 19.61
N GLU A 169 -9.31 -3.66 19.71
CA GLU A 169 -8.61 -4.13 20.92
C GLU A 169 -8.73 -3.16 22.10
N ILE A 170 -8.92 -1.87 21.83
CA ILE A 170 -8.97 -0.85 22.88
C ILE A 170 -10.37 -0.28 23.14
N LYS A 171 -11.32 -0.45 22.20
CA LYS A 171 -12.63 0.23 22.25
C LYS A 171 -13.39 0.05 23.57
N ASP A 172 -13.27 -1.13 24.21
CA ASP A 172 -13.95 -1.41 25.46
C ASP A 172 -13.33 -0.69 26.67
N ARG A 173 -12.10 -0.21 26.54
CA ARG A 173 -11.43 0.64 27.54
C ARG A 173 -11.73 2.13 27.34
N LEU A 174 -12.24 2.51 26.17
CA LEU A 174 -12.60 3.90 25.89
C LEU A 174 -13.90 4.27 26.60
N PRO A 175 -13.99 5.45 27.26
CA PRO A 175 -15.24 6.00 27.74
C PRO A 175 -16.31 6.06 26.64
N GLU A 176 -17.57 5.92 26.99
CA GLU A 176 -18.69 5.87 26.04
C GLU A 176 -18.72 7.10 25.12
N TYR A 177 -18.47 8.29 25.67
CA TYR A 177 -18.44 9.53 24.85
C TYR A 177 -17.33 9.52 23.79
N LEU A 178 -16.14 8.95 24.08
CA LEU A 178 -15.05 8.83 23.09
C LEU A 178 -15.40 7.79 22.03
N ARG A 179 -16.01 6.67 22.41
CA ARG A 179 -16.49 5.69 21.41
C ARG A 179 -17.47 6.34 20.44
N GLY A 180 -18.51 7.01 20.96
CA GLY A 180 -19.48 7.73 20.13
C GLY A 180 -18.84 8.83 19.27
N TYR A 181 -17.83 9.52 19.81
CA TYR A 181 -17.08 10.51 19.06
C TYR A 181 -16.31 9.91 17.87
N PHE A 182 -15.58 8.83 18.10
CA PHE A 182 -14.83 8.17 17.02
C PHE A 182 -15.76 7.47 16.02
N ASP A 183 -16.86 6.90 16.45
CA ASP A 183 -17.87 6.33 15.54
C ASP A 183 -18.44 7.42 14.62
N ALA A 184 -18.76 8.60 15.16
CA ALA A 184 -19.22 9.73 14.36
C ALA A 184 -18.13 10.28 13.41
N ALA A 185 -16.88 10.35 13.88
CA ALA A 185 -15.75 10.77 13.06
C ALA A 185 -15.49 9.80 11.89
N MET A 186 -15.54 8.50 12.13
CA MET A 186 -15.41 7.48 11.09
C MET A 186 -16.58 7.53 10.09
N ALA A 187 -17.81 7.70 10.58
CA ALA A 187 -18.98 7.86 9.71
C ALA A 187 -18.85 9.10 8.80
N ALA A 188 -18.41 10.23 9.36
CA ALA A 188 -18.16 11.43 8.57
C ALA A 188 -17.03 11.26 7.55
N GLN A 189 -15.94 10.57 7.94
CA GLN A 189 -14.82 10.30 7.03
C GLN A 189 -15.22 9.39 5.86
N MET A 190 -16.15 8.46 6.04
CA MET A 190 -16.64 7.61 4.93
C MET A 190 -17.24 8.41 3.77
N GLU A 191 -17.82 9.57 4.07
CA GLU A 191 -18.41 10.47 3.04
C GLU A 191 -17.36 11.38 2.37
N ILE A 192 -16.08 11.36 2.84
CA ILE A 192 -15.02 12.23 2.34
C ILE A 192 -13.98 11.39 1.61
N TYR A 193 -13.79 11.65 0.32
CA TYR A 193 -12.82 10.99 -0.55
C TYR A 193 -11.68 11.96 -0.90
N GLY A 194 -10.45 11.45 -0.96
CA GLY A 194 -9.27 12.24 -1.34
C GLY A 194 -8.73 13.19 -0.25
N ASP A 195 -9.29 13.16 0.97
CA ASP A 195 -8.77 13.87 2.14
C ASP A 195 -9.10 13.11 3.43
N SER A 196 -8.45 13.49 4.54
CA SER A 196 -8.70 12.95 5.88
C SER A 196 -9.05 14.07 6.86
N ILE A 197 -10.13 13.83 7.64
CA ILE A 197 -10.51 14.71 8.75
C ILE A 197 -9.92 14.27 10.08
N PHE A 198 -9.27 13.11 10.15
CA PHE A 198 -8.79 12.58 11.42
C PHE A 198 -7.80 13.50 12.11
N ASP A 199 -6.94 14.20 11.36
CA ASP A 199 -6.01 15.19 11.91
C ASP A 199 -6.72 16.37 12.59
N LYS A 200 -7.97 16.68 12.18
CA LYS A 200 -8.78 17.79 12.70
C LYS A 200 -9.62 17.39 13.91
N VAL A 201 -10.00 16.10 13.99
CA VAL A 201 -10.84 15.58 15.08
C VAL A 201 -10.03 15.08 16.26
N LEU A 202 -8.74 14.81 16.11
CA LEU A 202 -7.84 14.43 17.19
C LEU A 202 -7.29 15.69 17.89
N THR A 203 -8.16 16.36 18.66
CA THR A 203 -7.78 17.56 19.43
C THR A 203 -6.83 17.23 20.58
N VAL A 204 -6.14 18.23 21.13
CA VAL A 204 -5.19 18.06 22.26
C VAL A 204 -5.86 17.34 23.43
N ASP A 205 -7.08 17.76 23.84
CA ASP A 205 -7.81 17.15 24.96
C ASP A 205 -8.11 15.65 24.72
N ILE A 206 -8.40 15.28 23.46
CA ILE A 206 -8.65 13.87 23.09
C ILE A 206 -7.33 13.09 23.11
N LEU A 207 -6.24 13.66 22.59
CA LEU A 207 -4.91 13.03 22.59
C LEU A 207 -4.40 12.80 24.01
N GLU A 208 -4.53 13.79 24.90
CA GLU A 208 -4.19 13.65 26.31
C GLU A 208 -4.96 12.48 26.96
N LYS A 209 -6.26 12.41 26.67
CA LYS A 209 -7.10 11.31 27.17
C LYS A 209 -6.71 9.95 26.60
N LEU A 210 -6.33 9.87 25.33
CA LEU A 210 -5.81 8.66 24.70
C LEU A 210 -4.49 8.21 25.35
N CYS A 211 -3.57 9.15 25.66
CA CYS A 211 -2.30 8.85 26.34
C CYS A 211 -2.53 8.26 27.75
N GLU A 212 -3.60 8.65 28.45
CA GLU A 212 -3.97 8.04 29.73
C GLU A 212 -4.51 6.60 29.61
N LEU A 213 -5.14 6.27 28.45
CA LEU A 213 -5.87 5.01 28.26
C LEU A 213 -5.03 3.97 27.50
N ILE A 214 -4.11 4.42 26.68
CA ILE A 214 -3.26 3.59 25.83
C ILE A 214 -1.83 3.72 26.30
N ASP A 215 -1.16 2.62 26.63
CA ASP A 215 0.28 2.58 26.89
C ASP A 215 1.03 2.76 25.57
N PHE A 216 1.20 4.03 25.16
CA PHE A 216 1.86 4.39 23.92
C PHE A 216 3.37 4.39 24.12
N LYS A 217 4.01 3.28 23.71
CA LYS A 217 5.46 3.13 23.73
C LYS A 217 6.04 3.30 22.35
N GLN A 218 7.08 4.09 22.23
CA GLN A 218 7.85 4.26 21.00
C GLN A 218 9.33 4.32 21.32
N ASP A 219 10.17 4.12 20.31
CA ASP A 219 11.60 4.34 20.41
C ASP A 219 11.90 5.78 20.87
N GLU A 220 12.91 5.98 21.71
CA GLU A 220 13.28 7.32 22.23
C GLU A 220 13.67 8.31 21.12
N ARG A 221 14.08 7.81 19.95
CA ARG A 221 14.44 8.60 18.78
C ARG A 221 13.29 8.77 17.79
N ALA A 222 12.14 8.14 18.03
CA ALA A 222 10.94 8.35 17.24
C ALA A 222 10.30 9.69 17.62
N PHE A 223 9.79 10.41 16.61
CA PHE A 223 9.04 11.65 16.79
C PHE A 223 7.64 11.59 16.17
N SER A 224 7.16 10.38 15.84
CA SER A 224 5.76 10.17 15.50
C SER A 224 4.91 10.49 16.72
N ASP A 225 3.93 11.36 16.56
CA ASP A 225 2.99 11.66 17.63
C ASP A 225 1.87 10.61 17.73
N ILE A 226 1.17 10.61 18.85
CA ILE A 226 0.03 9.71 19.06
C ILE A 226 -1.11 10.00 18.05
N ALA A 227 -1.24 11.25 17.56
CA ALA A 227 -2.25 11.62 16.57
C ALA A 227 -2.01 10.87 15.26
N LEU A 228 -0.77 10.86 14.76
CA LEU A 228 -0.41 10.14 13.53
C LEU A 228 -0.67 8.62 13.69
N VAL A 229 -0.23 8.04 14.80
CA VAL A 229 -0.42 6.60 15.05
C VAL A 229 -1.89 6.26 15.19
N PHE A 230 -2.64 7.06 15.97
CA PHE A 230 -4.06 6.79 16.22
C PHE A 230 -4.91 6.98 14.96
N SER A 231 -4.68 8.06 14.21
CA SER A 231 -5.41 8.33 12.97
C SER A 231 -5.18 7.24 11.91
N SER A 232 -3.93 6.80 11.75
CA SER A 232 -3.59 5.83 10.70
C SER A 232 -3.83 4.38 11.13
N THR A 233 -3.29 3.98 12.28
CA THR A 233 -3.26 2.55 12.69
C THR A 233 -4.56 2.13 13.38
N PHE A 234 -5.18 3.00 14.17
CA PHE A 234 -6.42 2.67 14.86
C PHE A 234 -7.64 3.02 14.02
N LEU A 235 -7.87 4.31 13.77
CA LEU A 235 -9.05 4.77 13.03
C LEU A 235 -9.01 4.38 11.55
N GLY A 236 -7.86 4.50 10.90
CA GLY A 236 -7.71 4.20 9.48
C GLY A 236 -8.00 2.73 9.14
N PHE A 237 -7.46 1.78 9.92
CA PHE A 237 -7.73 0.35 9.71
C PHE A 237 -9.17 -0.01 10.08
N LYS A 238 -9.72 0.56 11.18
CA LYS A 238 -11.12 0.32 11.54
C LYS A 238 -12.08 0.83 10.49
N LEU A 239 -11.84 2.04 9.99
CA LEU A 239 -12.65 2.62 8.92
C LEU A 239 -12.58 1.77 7.64
N ALA A 240 -11.38 1.31 7.24
CA ALA A 240 -11.23 0.44 6.09
C ALA A 240 -11.99 -0.89 6.24
N ASN A 241 -12.03 -1.46 7.45
CA ASN A 241 -12.84 -2.63 7.74
C ASN A 241 -14.33 -2.34 7.53
N ILE A 242 -14.87 -1.29 8.18
CA ILE A 242 -16.27 -0.89 8.08
C ILE A 242 -16.66 -0.63 6.61
N GLU A 243 -15.88 0.16 5.90
CA GLU A 243 -16.14 0.52 4.50
C GLU A 243 -16.15 -0.72 3.59
N ARG A 244 -15.18 -1.62 3.73
CA ARG A 244 -15.11 -2.85 2.91
C ARG A 244 -16.29 -3.77 3.15
N VAL A 245 -16.70 -3.97 4.41
CA VAL A 245 -17.90 -4.75 4.74
C VAL A 245 -19.16 -4.12 4.13
N GLN A 246 -19.32 -2.80 4.27
CA GLN A 246 -20.49 -2.09 3.72
C GLN A 246 -20.55 -2.17 2.20
N ILE A 247 -19.43 -1.90 1.52
CA ILE A 247 -19.32 -1.95 0.04
C ILE A 247 -19.64 -3.37 -0.47
N LEU A 248 -19.00 -4.39 0.09
CA LEU A 248 -19.18 -5.77 -0.35
C LEU A 248 -20.60 -6.26 -0.10
N ASN A 249 -21.17 -5.99 1.07
CA ASN A 249 -22.55 -6.34 1.38
C ASN A 249 -23.56 -5.62 0.48
N LYS A 250 -23.29 -4.33 0.16
CA LYS A 250 -24.13 -3.56 -0.76
C LYS A 250 -24.08 -4.11 -2.17
N LEU A 251 -22.91 -4.42 -2.70
CA LEU A 251 -22.74 -5.01 -4.03
C LEU A 251 -23.36 -6.40 -4.11
N ALA A 252 -23.13 -7.26 -3.10
CA ALA A 252 -23.63 -8.62 -3.08
C ALA A 252 -25.17 -8.75 -3.04
N LYS A 253 -25.89 -7.70 -2.64
CA LYS A 253 -27.36 -7.63 -2.72
C LYS A 253 -27.87 -7.54 -4.17
N HIS A 254 -27.04 -7.05 -5.09
CA HIS A 254 -27.44 -6.74 -6.45
C HIS A 254 -26.68 -7.54 -7.51
N PHE A 255 -25.42 -7.93 -7.23
CA PHE A 255 -24.52 -8.58 -8.18
C PHE A 255 -23.76 -9.72 -7.51
N PRO A 256 -23.47 -10.83 -8.26
CA PRO A 256 -22.50 -11.82 -7.80
C PRO A 256 -21.16 -11.14 -7.46
N THR A 257 -20.79 -11.17 -6.19
CA THR A 257 -19.60 -10.48 -5.69
C THR A 257 -18.66 -11.46 -5.03
N ASP A 258 -17.46 -11.58 -5.56
CA ASP A 258 -16.43 -12.50 -5.12
C ASP A 258 -15.36 -11.78 -4.30
N LEU A 259 -15.03 -12.34 -3.13
CA LEU A 259 -13.99 -11.86 -2.25
C LEU A 259 -12.85 -12.87 -2.18
N TYR A 260 -11.65 -12.40 -2.51
CA TYR A 260 -10.40 -13.13 -2.36
C TYR A 260 -9.60 -12.59 -1.18
N THR A 261 -9.66 -13.34 -0.08
CA THR A 261 -8.98 -13.01 1.19
C THR A 261 -8.68 -14.29 1.98
N ASP A 262 -7.66 -14.27 2.82
CA ASP A 262 -7.33 -15.34 3.78
C ASP A 262 -8.08 -15.18 5.10
N ASP A 263 -8.61 -14.00 5.38
CA ASP A 263 -9.22 -13.66 6.66
C ASP A 263 -10.53 -12.86 6.47
N PRO A 264 -11.64 -13.53 6.11
CA PRO A 264 -12.92 -12.88 5.84
C PRO A 264 -13.58 -12.37 7.13
N ASP A 265 -14.26 -11.22 7.03
CA ASP A 265 -15.05 -10.68 8.12
C ASP A 265 -16.36 -11.46 8.30
N LYS A 266 -16.75 -11.68 9.56
CA LYS A 266 -18.01 -12.38 9.90
C LYS A 266 -19.29 -11.61 9.57
N GLU A 267 -19.19 -10.28 9.36
CA GLU A 267 -20.30 -9.39 9.03
C GLU A 267 -20.63 -9.37 7.51
N LEU A 268 -19.90 -10.13 6.71
CA LEU A 268 -20.17 -10.27 5.28
C LEU A 268 -21.45 -11.06 5.02
N ILE A 269 -22.32 -10.52 4.16
CA ILE A 269 -23.61 -11.09 3.81
C ILE A 269 -23.74 -11.23 2.28
N GLY A 270 -23.95 -12.45 1.81
CA GLY A 270 -24.18 -12.72 0.38
C GLY A 270 -22.93 -12.63 -0.50
N VAL A 271 -21.75 -12.41 0.08
CA VAL A 271 -20.48 -12.37 -0.63
C VAL A 271 -19.92 -13.77 -0.80
N ASN A 272 -19.44 -14.09 -2.01
CA ASN A 272 -18.82 -15.37 -2.30
C ASN A 272 -17.35 -15.37 -1.84
N LEU A 273 -17.03 -16.16 -0.85
CA LEU A 273 -15.66 -16.29 -0.32
C LEU A 273 -14.85 -17.27 -1.20
N LYS A 274 -13.78 -16.79 -1.81
CA LYS A 274 -12.91 -17.56 -2.73
C LYS A 274 -11.60 -18.00 -2.08
N GLY A 275 -11.29 -17.55 -0.87
CA GLY A 275 -10.00 -17.77 -0.21
C GLY A 275 -8.89 -16.86 -0.72
N ALA A 276 -7.68 -17.09 -0.20
CA ALA A 276 -6.49 -16.34 -0.61
C ALA A 276 -6.02 -16.73 -2.02
N VAL A 277 -5.37 -15.79 -2.68
CA VAL A 277 -4.71 -16.02 -3.98
C VAL A 277 -3.23 -15.65 -3.90
N ASN A 278 -2.39 -16.40 -4.61
CA ASN A 278 -0.98 -16.08 -4.70
C ASN A 278 -0.78 -14.80 -5.53
N TYR A 279 -0.02 -13.84 -4.97
CA TYR A 279 0.25 -12.56 -5.60
C TYR A 279 0.90 -12.69 -6.97
N MET A 280 1.91 -13.55 -7.09
CA MET A 280 2.73 -13.67 -8.29
C MET A 280 2.05 -14.45 -9.41
N THR A 281 1.15 -15.40 -9.09
CA THR A 281 0.63 -16.38 -10.08
C THR A 281 -0.88 -16.32 -10.29
N ASP A 282 -1.67 -16.10 -9.23
CA ASP A 282 -3.14 -16.24 -9.31
C ASP A 282 -3.85 -14.90 -9.35
N MET A 283 -3.34 -13.91 -8.62
CA MET A 283 -3.97 -12.60 -8.55
C MET A 283 -4.09 -11.90 -9.93
N PRO A 284 -3.09 -11.97 -10.84
CA PRO A 284 -3.24 -11.47 -12.20
C PRO A 284 -4.39 -12.13 -12.96
N LYS A 285 -4.62 -13.44 -12.73
CA LYS A 285 -5.72 -14.18 -13.36
C LYS A 285 -7.08 -13.69 -12.89
N VAL A 286 -7.22 -13.46 -11.57
CA VAL A 286 -8.45 -12.88 -11.00
C VAL A 286 -8.75 -11.54 -11.64
N PHE A 287 -7.75 -10.64 -11.70
CA PHE A 287 -7.97 -9.30 -12.24
C PHE A 287 -8.29 -9.29 -13.71
N ASN A 288 -7.62 -10.13 -14.50
CA ASN A 288 -7.88 -10.23 -15.94
C ASN A 288 -9.26 -10.85 -16.26
N CYS A 289 -9.69 -11.84 -15.46
CA CYS A 289 -10.93 -12.57 -15.72
C CYS A 289 -12.17 -11.96 -15.05
N SER A 290 -12.01 -11.01 -14.14
CA SER A 290 -13.13 -10.31 -13.50
C SER A 290 -13.65 -9.20 -14.41
N ARG A 291 -14.98 -9.08 -14.49
CA ARG A 291 -15.60 -8.00 -15.27
C ARG A 291 -15.37 -6.64 -14.62
N ILE A 292 -15.47 -6.56 -13.29
CA ILE A 292 -15.19 -5.35 -12.51
C ILE A 292 -14.31 -5.72 -11.32
N ASN A 293 -13.18 -5.04 -11.18
CA ASN A 293 -12.31 -5.12 -10.01
C ASN A 293 -12.50 -3.87 -9.16
N ILE A 294 -13.06 -4.02 -7.96
CA ILE A 294 -13.22 -2.89 -7.05
C ILE A 294 -11.96 -2.67 -6.20
N ASN A 295 -11.63 -1.42 -5.94
CA ASN A 295 -10.49 -1.03 -5.12
C ASN A 295 -10.85 0.10 -4.16
N PRO A 296 -11.49 -0.21 -3.00
CA PRO A 296 -11.69 0.77 -1.94
C PRO A 296 -10.35 1.13 -1.30
N VAL A 297 -9.87 2.35 -1.55
CA VAL A 297 -8.60 2.86 -1.02
C VAL A 297 -8.75 3.24 0.44
N MET A 298 -7.80 2.83 1.27
CA MET A 298 -7.77 3.23 2.69
C MET A 298 -7.60 4.75 2.82
N ARG A 299 -8.36 5.37 3.71
CA ARG A 299 -8.38 6.84 3.89
C ARG A 299 -7.10 7.43 4.46
N ASN A 300 -6.22 6.61 5.02
CA ASN A 300 -4.89 7.03 5.46
C ASN A 300 -3.89 7.22 4.31
N ILE A 301 -4.13 6.64 3.13
CA ILE A 301 -3.44 7.04 1.89
C ILE A 301 -4.08 8.35 1.44
N ARG A 302 -3.33 9.45 1.49
CA ARG A 302 -3.87 10.81 1.30
C ARG A 302 -4.11 11.13 -0.18
N THR A 303 -3.09 10.94 -1.01
CA THR A 303 -3.15 11.28 -2.44
C THR A 303 -2.70 10.15 -3.35
N GLY A 304 -1.88 9.24 -2.83
CA GLY A 304 -1.18 8.20 -3.58
C GLY A 304 -2.09 7.11 -4.17
N ILE A 305 -1.61 6.47 -5.23
CA ILE A 305 -2.25 5.31 -5.85
C ILE A 305 -1.70 4.03 -5.22
N PRO A 306 -2.53 3.22 -4.54
CA PRO A 306 -2.08 1.98 -3.90
C PRO A 306 -1.65 0.93 -4.92
N LEU A 307 -0.75 0.02 -4.50
CA LEU A 307 -0.21 -1.04 -5.36
C LEU A 307 -1.29 -1.87 -6.06
N ARG A 308 -2.39 -2.14 -5.37
CA ARG A 308 -3.52 -2.91 -5.92
C ARG A 308 -4.09 -2.33 -7.20
N ALA A 309 -4.17 -1.01 -7.31
CA ALA A 309 -4.66 -0.36 -8.51
C ALA A 309 -3.73 -0.59 -9.72
N TRP A 310 -2.41 -0.51 -9.49
CA TRP A 310 -1.40 -0.84 -10.50
C TRP A 310 -1.48 -2.31 -10.92
N ASP A 311 -1.66 -3.22 -9.96
CA ASP A 311 -1.84 -4.66 -10.23
C ASP A 311 -3.06 -4.92 -11.12
N ILE A 312 -4.20 -4.25 -10.85
CA ILE A 312 -5.44 -4.41 -11.63
C ILE A 312 -5.25 -3.92 -13.07
N VAL A 313 -4.77 -2.69 -13.26
CA VAL A 313 -4.60 -2.15 -14.62
C VAL A 313 -3.49 -2.89 -15.37
N GLY A 314 -2.42 -3.29 -14.69
CA GLY A 314 -1.36 -4.08 -15.27
C GLY A 314 -1.79 -5.48 -15.72
N ALA A 315 -2.82 -6.04 -15.10
CA ALA A 315 -3.42 -7.32 -15.52
C ALA A 315 -4.45 -7.17 -16.66
N GLY A 316 -4.64 -5.99 -17.22
CA GLY A 316 -5.69 -5.71 -18.18
C GLY A 316 -7.09 -5.76 -17.57
N GLY A 317 -7.20 -5.64 -16.24
CA GLY A 317 -8.45 -5.63 -15.51
C GLY A 317 -9.13 -4.25 -15.53
N PHE A 318 -10.46 -4.24 -15.54
CA PHE A 318 -11.22 -3.01 -15.37
C PHE A 318 -11.16 -2.56 -13.92
N LEU A 319 -10.54 -1.41 -13.67
CA LEU A 319 -10.38 -0.82 -12.34
C LEU A 319 -11.53 0.11 -12.02
N MET A 320 -12.28 -0.19 -10.94
CA MET A 320 -13.21 0.72 -10.31
C MET A 320 -12.78 1.02 -8.88
N THR A 321 -12.31 2.23 -8.61
CA THR A 321 -11.66 2.61 -7.35
C THR A 321 -12.37 3.78 -6.68
N SER A 322 -12.18 3.96 -5.36
CA SER A 322 -12.54 5.21 -4.72
C SER A 322 -11.68 6.36 -5.25
N PHE A 323 -12.21 7.58 -5.25
CA PHE A 323 -11.48 8.76 -5.73
C PHE A 323 -10.18 8.97 -4.95
N GLN A 324 -9.08 9.22 -5.68
CA GLN A 324 -7.79 9.67 -5.18
C GLN A 324 -7.20 10.69 -6.16
N LEU A 325 -6.56 11.73 -5.61
CA LEU A 325 -6.12 12.88 -6.40
C LEU A 325 -5.08 12.52 -7.46
N GLU A 326 -4.10 11.67 -7.12
CA GLU A 326 -2.98 11.36 -8.02
C GLU A 326 -3.36 10.53 -9.25
N TYR A 327 -4.56 9.92 -9.29
CA TYR A 327 -5.01 9.28 -10.53
C TYR A 327 -5.06 10.28 -11.69
N MET A 328 -5.42 11.54 -11.42
CA MET A 328 -5.55 12.57 -12.46
C MET A 328 -4.22 12.90 -13.15
N ASP A 329 -3.09 12.60 -12.52
CA ASP A 329 -1.76 12.81 -13.11
C ASP A 329 -1.36 11.69 -14.09
N PHE A 330 -1.97 10.51 -13.94
CA PHE A 330 -1.54 9.30 -14.66
C PHE A 330 -2.62 8.72 -15.55
N PHE A 331 -3.89 8.89 -15.20
CA PHE A 331 -5.03 8.25 -15.86
C PHE A 331 -6.17 9.25 -16.07
N GLU A 332 -7.01 8.98 -17.08
CA GLU A 332 -8.22 9.76 -17.38
C GLU A 332 -9.45 8.93 -16.97
N ASN A 333 -10.28 9.49 -16.08
CA ASN A 333 -11.51 8.84 -15.62
C ASN A 333 -12.50 8.60 -16.77
N GLY A 334 -13.09 7.43 -16.82
CA GLY A 334 -13.99 7.00 -17.90
C GLY A 334 -13.28 6.59 -19.18
N LYS A 335 -11.94 6.62 -19.21
CA LYS A 335 -11.14 6.24 -20.38
C LYS A 335 -10.08 5.20 -20.04
N ASP A 336 -9.37 5.33 -18.93
CA ASP A 336 -8.29 4.44 -18.50
C ASP A 336 -8.65 3.68 -17.22
N TYR A 337 -9.58 4.19 -16.44
CA TYR A 337 -10.11 3.65 -15.18
C TYR A 337 -11.43 4.34 -14.85
N VAL A 338 -12.09 3.90 -13.78
CA VAL A 338 -13.30 4.55 -13.25
C VAL A 338 -13.16 4.76 -11.76
N TYR A 339 -13.50 5.96 -11.25
CA TYR A 339 -13.61 6.17 -9.81
C TYR A 339 -15.08 6.38 -9.38
N TYR A 340 -15.33 6.16 -8.11
CA TYR A 340 -16.60 6.45 -7.44
C TYR A 340 -16.37 7.38 -6.23
N GLU A 341 -17.42 8.17 -5.91
CA GLU A 341 -17.41 9.19 -4.85
C GLU A 341 -18.47 8.92 -3.77
N SER A 342 -19.16 7.80 -3.85
CA SER A 342 -20.07 7.31 -2.81
C SER A 342 -20.40 5.84 -3.06
N HIS A 343 -20.94 5.15 -2.04
CA HIS A 343 -21.41 3.77 -2.20
C HIS A 343 -22.60 3.65 -3.18
N ASP A 344 -23.43 4.71 -3.33
CA ASP A 344 -24.52 4.73 -4.31
C ASP A 344 -23.98 4.95 -5.72
N ASP A 345 -22.96 5.79 -5.86
CA ASP A 345 -22.30 5.98 -7.15
C ASP A 345 -21.57 4.70 -7.60
N LEU A 346 -20.90 4.00 -6.66
CA LEU A 346 -20.31 2.68 -6.93
C LEU A 346 -21.36 1.69 -7.46
N LEU A 347 -22.53 1.60 -6.81
CA LEU A 347 -23.59 0.68 -7.22
C LEU A 347 -24.11 1.00 -8.62
N ARG A 348 -24.41 2.28 -8.91
CA ARG A 348 -24.87 2.73 -10.24
C ARG A 348 -23.84 2.46 -11.33
N LYS A 349 -22.57 2.76 -11.07
CA LYS A 349 -21.47 2.52 -12.03
C LYS A 349 -21.24 1.03 -12.24
N THR A 350 -21.36 0.22 -11.19
CA THR A 350 -21.27 -1.25 -11.32
C THR A 350 -22.37 -1.77 -12.24
N GLU A 351 -23.62 -1.37 -12.03
CA GLU A 351 -24.74 -1.75 -12.92
C GLU A 351 -24.50 -1.30 -14.35
N TYR A 352 -24.07 -0.06 -14.53
CA TYR A 352 -23.80 0.50 -15.86
C TYR A 352 -22.74 -0.31 -16.60
N TYR A 353 -21.55 -0.51 -16.02
CA TYR A 353 -20.43 -1.18 -16.68
C TYR A 353 -20.62 -2.71 -16.81
N LEU A 354 -21.46 -3.34 -16.00
CA LEU A 354 -21.87 -4.73 -16.23
C LEU A 354 -22.75 -4.87 -17.48
N ASN A 355 -23.48 -3.82 -17.89
CA ASN A 355 -24.33 -3.79 -19.07
C ASN A 355 -23.64 -3.16 -20.31
N HIS A 356 -22.43 -2.59 -20.19
CA HIS A 356 -21.69 -1.93 -21.28
C HIS A 356 -20.32 -2.58 -21.48
N GLU A 357 -20.34 -3.82 -22.01
CA GLU A 357 -19.15 -4.68 -22.18
C GLU A 357 -18.04 -4.02 -23.01
N ASP A 358 -18.38 -3.49 -24.19
CA ASP A 358 -17.40 -2.93 -25.13
C ASP A 358 -16.69 -1.71 -24.52
N GLU A 359 -17.44 -0.83 -23.87
CA GLU A 359 -16.89 0.36 -23.20
C GLU A 359 -15.99 -0.05 -22.04
N ARG A 360 -16.44 -0.97 -21.17
CA ARG A 360 -15.65 -1.49 -20.05
C ARG A 360 -14.36 -2.14 -20.54
N ALA A 361 -14.43 -2.98 -21.56
CA ALA A 361 -13.25 -3.64 -22.14
C ALA A 361 -12.27 -2.62 -22.76
N GLN A 362 -12.79 -1.54 -23.39
CA GLN A 362 -11.93 -0.50 -23.93
C GLN A 362 -11.21 0.29 -22.82
N ILE A 363 -11.91 0.63 -21.75
CA ILE A 363 -11.30 1.31 -20.58
C ILE A 363 -10.18 0.46 -19.96
N ALA A 364 -10.42 -0.85 -19.80
CA ALA A 364 -9.43 -1.77 -19.26
C ALA A 364 -8.18 -1.85 -20.17
N ARG A 365 -8.35 -1.94 -21.49
CA ARG A 365 -7.23 -1.91 -22.46
C ARG A 365 -6.42 -0.61 -22.37
N ASN A 366 -7.11 0.54 -22.37
CA ASN A 366 -6.43 1.83 -22.29
C ASN A 366 -5.60 1.97 -21.01
N GLY A 367 -6.16 1.55 -19.86
CA GLY A 367 -5.44 1.55 -18.58
C GLY A 367 -4.19 0.67 -18.63
N HIS A 368 -4.31 -0.53 -19.20
CA HIS A 368 -3.20 -1.46 -19.35
C HIS A 368 -2.08 -0.91 -20.26
N GLU A 369 -2.42 -0.43 -21.46
CA GLU A 369 -1.45 0.15 -22.41
C GLU A 369 -0.68 1.33 -21.78
N LYS A 370 -1.37 2.14 -20.97
CA LYS A 370 -0.76 3.27 -20.28
C LYS A 370 0.18 2.81 -19.18
N ALA A 371 -0.23 1.79 -18.40
CA ALA A 371 0.60 1.20 -17.35
C ALA A 371 1.86 0.56 -17.94
N GLU A 372 1.74 -0.25 -18.99
CA GLU A 372 2.86 -0.87 -19.69
C GLU A 372 3.85 0.18 -20.21
N LYS A 373 3.35 1.21 -20.89
CA LYS A 373 4.20 2.21 -21.54
C LYS A 373 4.94 3.11 -20.56
N PHE A 374 4.34 3.47 -19.42
CA PHE A 374 4.84 4.56 -18.57
C PHE A 374 5.11 4.18 -17.12
N HIS A 375 4.60 3.03 -16.63
CA HIS A 375 4.55 2.75 -15.20
C HIS A 375 5.14 1.39 -14.82
N SER A 376 6.17 0.94 -15.57
CA SER A 376 6.90 -0.30 -15.25
C SER A 376 7.89 -0.10 -14.09
N TYR A 377 8.30 -1.22 -13.47
CA TYR A 377 9.34 -1.21 -12.45
C TYR A 377 10.67 -0.70 -12.99
N GLU A 378 11.03 -1.01 -14.25
CA GLU A 378 12.27 -0.54 -14.86
C GLU A 378 12.32 1.00 -14.90
N LYS A 379 11.21 1.68 -15.24
CA LYS A 379 11.16 3.15 -15.23
C LYS A 379 11.31 3.75 -13.83
N ARG A 380 10.76 3.09 -12.82
CA ARG A 380 10.92 3.52 -11.42
C ARG A 380 12.34 3.31 -10.92
N ILE A 381 12.92 2.14 -11.22
CA ILE A 381 14.29 1.82 -10.83
C ILE A 381 15.30 2.71 -11.58
N GLU A 382 15.07 3.01 -12.86
CA GLU A 382 15.86 3.99 -13.59
C GLU A 382 15.92 5.34 -12.85
N PHE A 383 14.77 5.87 -12.45
CA PHE A 383 14.69 7.10 -11.67
C PHE A 383 15.41 6.98 -10.32
N ILE A 384 15.24 5.89 -9.59
CA ILE A 384 15.93 5.64 -8.32
C ILE A 384 17.43 5.64 -8.52
N LEU A 385 17.94 4.89 -9.52
CA LEU A 385 19.36 4.77 -9.80
C LEU A 385 19.98 6.11 -10.24
N ASP A 386 19.23 6.90 -11.02
CA ASP A 386 19.64 8.27 -11.42
C ASP A 386 19.82 9.14 -10.16
N LYS A 387 18.81 9.23 -9.28
CA LYS A 387 18.88 10.02 -8.04
C LYS A 387 20.00 9.57 -7.11
N CYS A 388 20.30 8.28 -7.10
CA CYS A 388 21.40 7.73 -6.32
C CYS A 388 22.77 7.88 -7.00
N GLY A 389 22.89 8.39 -8.25
CA GLY A 389 24.12 8.44 -9.00
C GLY A 389 24.68 7.03 -9.31
N MET A 390 23.80 6.08 -9.56
CA MET A 390 24.12 4.66 -9.77
C MET A 390 23.74 4.18 -11.18
N LEU A 391 23.10 5.02 -11.99
CA LEU A 391 22.79 4.69 -13.38
C LEU A 391 24.09 4.61 -14.20
N LYS A 392 24.32 3.48 -14.85
CA LYS A 392 25.47 3.32 -15.77
C LYS A 392 25.05 3.91 -17.13
N HIS A 393 25.78 4.91 -17.58
CA HIS A 393 25.64 5.50 -18.93
C HIS A 393 26.29 4.61 -20.00
#